data_e4e0a6a8155b4b9a8eed21abe575b132
#
_entry.id   e4e0a6a8155b4b9a8eed21abe575b132
#
_cell.length_a   1.000
_cell.length_b   1.000
_cell.length_c   1.000
_cell.angle_alpha   90.00
_cell.angle_beta   90.00
_cell.angle_gamma   90.00
#
_symmetry.space_group_name_H-M   'P 1'
#
loop_
_entity.id
_entity.type
_entity.pdbx_description
1 polymer ?
#
loop_
_entity_poly.entity_id
_entity_poly.type
_entity_poly.pdbx_seq_one_letter_code
_entity_poly.pdbx_strand_id
1 'polypeptide(L)'
;VLNYPGNPDGLTYTADELKEIARVAREYEIILLSDEIYGQLHHKGGHVSVARYYPEGTIISSGLSKWCGAGGWRLGTFTFPQSLDWLMDAMAAVASETYTSVSAPIQYAGVQAFRGSMAIERYLWNARRILSALGQRCYRILADAGVRVHAPEGAFYMFPDFSPFSRRLAEKNVLNSTMLCERLLQEKGVAMLPGRAFERPHEELTARISYINFAGNRSLAAGETIPPHQELPADFIQAHCEDTLAGIEAIVDWLEE
;
A
#
# COMPACT_ATOMS: atom_id res chain seq x y z
N VAL A 1 -10.60 -5.99 -11.58
CA VAL A 1 -9.29 -5.57 -11.04
C VAL A 1 -9.23 -5.93 -9.58
N LEU A 2 -8.12 -6.58 -9.16
CA LEU A 2 -7.79 -6.85 -7.76
C LEU A 2 -6.52 -6.08 -7.43
N ASN A 3 -6.51 -5.32 -6.32
CA ASN A 3 -5.32 -4.63 -5.83
C ASN A 3 -5.08 -5.06 -4.38
N TYR A 4 -4.00 -5.83 -4.16
CA TYR A 4 -3.64 -6.33 -2.83
C TYR A 4 -2.14 -6.65 -2.72
N PRO A 5 -1.51 -6.30 -1.58
CA PRO A 5 -2.02 -5.46 -0.49
C PRO A 5 -2.61 -4.15 -1.00
N GLY A 6 -3.73 -3.70 -0.40
CA GLY A 6 -4.60 -2.69 -0.97
C GLY A 6 -4.10 -1.25 -0.88
N ASN A 7 -4.44 -0.45 -1.84
CA ASN A 7 -4.51 0.98 -1.77
C ASN A 7 -5.99 1.36 -1.98
N PRO A 8 -6.71 1.80 -0.93
CA PRO A 8 -6.19 2.64 0.17
C PRO A 8 -6.00 1.98 1.55
N ASP A 9 -6.31 0.71 1.76
CA ASP A 9 -6.57 0.14 3.08
C ASP A 9 -5.43 -0.71 3.70
N GLY A 10 -4.46 -1.12 2.89
CA GLY A 10 -3.35 -1.97 3.33
C GLY A 10 -3.74 -3.42 3.63
N LEU A 11 -4.96 -3.84 3.26
CA LEU A 11 -5.44 -5.20 3.49
C LEU A 11 -5.03 -6.14 2.37
N THR A 12 -5.14 -7.44 2.62
CA THR A 12 -4.83 -8.49 1.64
C THR A 12 -5.91 -9.56 1.64
N TYR A 13 -5.78 -10.53 0.75
CA TYR A 13 -6.66 -11.70 0.68
C TYR A 13 -5.96 -12.92 1.25
N THR A 14 -6.72 -13.77 1.90
CA THR A 14 -6.30 -15.13 2.26
C THR A 14 -6.21 -16.03 1.04
N ALA A 15 -5.47 -17.12 1.17
CA ALA A 15 -5.37 -18.11 0.09
C ALA A 15 -6.75 -18.70 -0.31
N ASP A 16 -7.66 -18.83 0.64
CA ASP A 16 -8.99 -19.40 0.38
C ASP A 16 -9.92 -18.39 -0.30
N GLU A 17 -9.87 -17.12 0.07
CA GLU A 17 -10.57 -16.04 -0.66
C GLU A 17 -10.07 -15.93 -2.11
N LEU A 18 -8.75 -16.02 -2.33
CA LEU A 18 -8.19 -15.99 -3.69
C LEU A 18 -8.62 -17.21 -4.53
N LYS A 19 -8.76 -18.40 -3.92
CA LYS A 19 -9.30 -19.57 -4.60
C LYS A 19 -10.74 -19.37 -5.03
N GLU A 20 -11.58 -18.80 -4.15
CA GLU A 20 -12.99 -18.56 -4.48
C GLU A 20 -13.13 -17.47 -5.56
N ILE A 21 -12.35 -16.40 -5.50
CA ILE A 21 -12.31 -15.38 -6.55
C ILE A 21 -11.91 -16.02 -7.89
N ALA A 22 -10.85 -16.84 -7.88
CA ALA A 22 -10.36 -17.55 -9.06
C ALA A 22 -11.40 -18.54 -9.62
N ARG A 23 -12.11 -19.24 -8.74
CA ARG A 23 -13.19 -20.18 -9.14
C ARG A 23 -14.32 -19.43 -9.88
N VAL A 24 -14.81 -18.35 -9.29
CA VAL A 24 -15.87 -17.53 -9.89
C VAL A 24 -15.39 -16.89 -11.21
N ALA A 25 -14.18 -16.32 -11.22
CA ALA A 25 -13.62 -15.70 -12.42
C ALA A 25 -13.49 -16.72 -13.58
N ARG A 26 -13.05 -17.95 -13.29
CA ARG A 26 -12.94 -19.02 -14.28
C ARG A 26 -14.31 -19.48 -14.77
N GLU A 27 -15.30 -19.65 -13.88
CA GLU A 27 -16.65 -20.06 -14.21
C GLU A 27 -17.34 -19.09 -15.19
N TYR A 28 -17.08 -17.80 -15.04
CA TYR A 28 -17.66 -16.73 -15.87
C TYR A 28 -16.69 -16.20 -16.94
N GLU A 29 -15.55 -16.84 -17.15
CA GLU A 29 -14.52 -16.44 -18.13
C GLU A 29 -14.07 -14.98 -17.97
N ILE A 30 -14.02 -14.49 -16.73
CA ILE A 30 -13.60 -13.13 -16.41
C ILE A 30 -12.09 -13.04 -16.40
N ILE A 31 -11.51 -12.14 -17.21
CA ILE A 31 -10.08 -11.81 -17.13
C ILE A 31 -9.82 -10.99 -15.85
N LEU A 32 -8.93 -11.48 -15.00
CA LEU A 32 -8.47 -10.78 -13.81
C LEU A 32 -7.24 -9.93 -14.13
N LEU A 33 -7.28 -8.65 -13.76
CA LEU A 33 -6.09 -7.81 -13.63
C LEU A 33 -5.71 -7.76 -12.15
N SER A 34 -4.65 -8.47 -11.79
CA SER A 34 -4.12 -8.53 -10.43
C SER A 34 -3.02 -7.47 -10.28
N ASP A 35 -3.34 -6.36 -9.63
CA ASP A 35 -2.37 -5.32 -9.34
C ASP A 35 -1.63 -5.66 -8.04
N GLU A 36 -0.44 -6.25 -8.21
CA GLU A 36 0.42 -6.75 -7.14
C GLU A 36 1.60 -5.81 -6.87
N ILE A 37 1.47 -4.51 -7.19
CA ILE A 37 2.53 -3.52 -7.02
C ILE A 37 3.06 -3.46 -5.57
N TYR A 38 2.24 -3.83 -4.59
CA TYR A 38 2.59 -3.92 -3.17
C TYR A 38 2.87 -5.35 -2.69
N GLY A 39 2.81 -6.37 -3.55
CA GLY A 39 2.96 -7.77 -3.17
C GLY A 39 4.24 -8.05 -2.38
N GLN A 40 5.36 -7.50 -2.81
CA GLN A 40 6.65 -7.61 -2.11
C GLN A 40 6.68 -6.88 -0.76
N LEU A 41 5.72 -6.01 -0.48
CA LEU A 41 5.55 -5.29 0.79
C LEU A 41 4.44 -5.89 1.67
N HIS A 42 4.01 -7.14 1.41
CA HIS A 42 3.21 -7.90 2.36
C HIS A 42 4.00 -8.06 3.68
N HIS A 43 3.45 -7.58 4.80
CA HIS A 43 4.21 -7.41 6.05
C HIS A 43 4.85 -8.70 6.57
N LYS A 44 4.20 -9.84 6.36
CA LYS A 44 4.73 -11.18 6.72
C LYS A 44 5.49 -11.86 5.59
N GLY A 45 5.67 -11.19 4.43
CA GLY A 45 6.31 -11.80 3.26
C GLY A 45 5.52 -12.93 2.61
N GLY A 46 4.24 -13.10 2.97
CA GLY A 46 3.39 -14.21 2.55
C GLY A 46 2.44 -13.88 1.40
N HIS A 47 2.79 -12.94 0.52
CA HIS A 47 1.95 -12.61 -0.64
C HIS A 47 1.75 -13.83 -1.54
N VAL A 48 0.49 -14.06 -1.93
CA VAL A 48 0.08 -15.11 -2.86
C VAL A 48 -0.65 -14.47 -4.02
N SER A 49 -0.14 -14.65 -5.23
CA SER A 49 -0.83 -14.18 -6.44
C SER A 49 -2.06 -15.02 -6.74
N VAL A 50 -3.17 -14.37 -7.15
CA VAL A 50 -4.37 -15.08 -7.66
C VAL A 50 -4.08 -15.88 -8.92
N ALA A 51 -3.05 -15.51 -9.69
CA ALA A 51 -2.58 -16.28 -10.84
C ALA A 51 -2.14 -17.71 -10.49
N ARG A 52 -1.82 -17.98 -9.22
CA ARG A 52 -1.59 -19.35 -8.73
C ARG A 52 -2.81 -20.25 -8.91
N TYR A 53 -4.01 -19.69 -8.85
CA TYR A 53 -5.28 -20.41 -8.87
C TYR A 53 -6.03 -20.24 -10.19
N TYR A 54 -5.76 -19.18 -10.95
CA TYR A 54 -6.35 -18.91 -12.27
C TYR A 54 -5.28 -18.34 -13.23
N PRO A 55 -4.22 -19.15 -13.54
CA PRO A 55 -3.11 -18.67 -14.37
C PRO A 55 -3.55 -18.29 -15.79
N GLU A 56 -4.49 -19.02 -16.39
CA GLU A 56 -4.90 -18.83 -17.78
C GLU A 56 -5.72 -17.56 -18.03
N GLY A 57 -6.32 -16.98 -17.00
CA GLY A 57 -7.16 -15.78 -17.13
C GLY A 57 -6.67 -14.60 -16.27
N THR A 58 -5.44 -14.64 -15.75
CA THR A 58 -4.92 -13.58 -14.88
C THR A 58 -3.75 -12.85 -15.51
N ILE A 59 -3.85 -11.53 -15.58
CA ILE A 59 -2.76 -10.62 -15.91
C ILE A 59 -2.23 -10.04 -14.60
N ILE A 60 -0.92 -10.11 -14.37
CA ILE A 60 -0.28 -9.53 -13.19
C ILE A 60 0.29 -8.16 -13.55
N SER A 61 -0.12 -7.11 -12.82
CA SER A 61 0.48 -5.78 -12.85
C SER A 61 1.44 -5.63 -11.69
N SER A 62 2.65 -5.12 -11.95
CA SER A 62 3.68 -4.87 -10.95
C SER A 62 4.64 -3.77 -11.42
N GLY A 63 5.75 -3.59 -10.73
CA GLY A 63 6.77 -2.60 -11.10
C GLY A 63 7.78 -2.36 -9.98
N LEU A 64 8.66 -1.40 -10.19
CA LEU A 64 9.74 -1.06 -9.24
C LEU A 64 9.38 0.09 -8.30
N SER A 65 8.23 0.74 -8.49
CA SER A 65 7.90 2.00 -7.81
C SER A 65 7.78 1.88 -6.30
N LYS A 66 7.31 0.74 -5.79
CA LYS A 66 6.96 0.60 -4.37
C LYS A 66 7.99 -0.21 -3.60
N TRP A 67 8.08 -1.49 -3.88
CA TRP A 67 8.97 -2.40 -3.15
C TRP A 67 10.46 -2.07 -3.34
N CYS A 68 10.84 -1.52 -4.49
CA CYS A 68 12.22 -1.18 -4.83
C CYS A 68 12.57 0.30 -4.52
N GLY A 69 11.58 1.11 -4.09
CA GLY A 69 11.77 2.53 -3.85
C GLY A 69 12.11 3.34 -5.11
N ALA A 70 11.92 2.77 -6.30
CA ALA A 70 12.33 3.32 -7.59
C ALA A 70 11.17 3.97 -8.36
N GLY A 71 10.25 4.64 -7.67
CA GLY A 71 9.08 5.29 -8.28
C GLY A 71 9.44 6.32 -9.37
N GLY A 72 10.55 7.04 -9.18
CA GLY A 72 11.07 8.01 -10.16
C GLY A 72 11.63 7.37 -11.43
N TRP A 73 11.91 6.07 -11.43
CA TRP A 73 12.45 5.34 -12.59
C TRP A 73 11.39 4.98 -13.62
N ARG A 74 10.11 5.08 -13.26
CA ARG A 74 8.96 4.93 -14.16
C ARG A 74 8.90 3.58 -14.89
N LEU A 75 9.15 2.46 -14.19
CA LEU A 75 9.04 1.10 -14.73
C LEU A 75 7.87 0.37 -14.08
N GLY A 76 6.87 0.02 -14.87
CA GLY A 76 5.81 -0.93 -14.58
C GLY A 76 5.90 -2.13 -15.50
N THR A 77 5.29 -3.23 -15.10
CA THR A 77 5.25 -4.49 -15.87
C THR A 77 3.85 -5.07 -15.88
N PHE A 78 3.49 -5.68 -17.02
CA PHE A 78 2.37 -6.59 -17.12
C PHE A 78 2.90 -7.98 -17.50
N THR A 79 2.46 -9.00 -16.80
CA THR A 79 2.75 -10.40 -17.12
C THR A 79 1.47 -11.06 -17.60
N PHE A 80 1.48 -11.57 -18.83
CA PHE A 80 0.36 -12.21 -19.48
C PHE A 80 0.55 -13.72 -19.52
N PRO A 81 -0.53 -14.52 -19.36
CA PRO A 81 -0.51 -15.93 -19.75
C PRO A 81 -0.60 -16.06 -21.28
N GLN A 82 -0.12 -17.15 -21.81
CA GLN A 82 -0.13 -17.41 -23.25
C GLN A 82 -1.54 -17.32 -23.87
N SER A 83 -2.57 -17.70 -23.14
CA SER A 83 -3.99 -17.58 -23.56
C SER A 83 -4.42 -16.13 -23.86
N LEU A 84 -3.70 -15.12 -23.35
CA LEU A 84 -3.96 -13.71 -23.53
C LEU A 84 -2.90 -12.97 -24.36
N ASP A 85 -2.08 -13.69 -25.16
CA ASP A 85 -1.08 -13.10 -26.03
C ASP A 85 -1.69 -12.07 -27.00
N TRP A 86 -2.89 -12.34 -27.51
CA TRP A 86 -3.65 -11.41 -28.35
C TRP A 86 -3.88 -10.04 -27.68
N LEU A 87 -4.14 -10.03 -26.35
CA LEU A 87 -4.35 -8.81 -25.60
C LEU A 87 -3.03 -8.12 -25.30
N MET A 88 -1.98 -8.89 -25.02
CA MET A 88 -0.61 -8.35 -24.87
C MET A 88 -0.17 -7.61 -26.13
N ASP A 89 -0.37 -8.19 -27.31
CA ASP A 89 -0.01 -7.57 -28.60
C ASP A 89 -0.81 -6.27 -28.83
N ALA A 90 -2.10 -6.28 -28.55
CA ALA A 90 -2.94 -5.08 -28.67
C ALA A 90 -2.49 -3.99 -27.69
N MET A 91 -2.17 -4.32 -26.45
CA MET A 91 -1.65 -3.36 -25.46
C MET A 91 -0.28 -2.82 -25.85
N ALA A 92 0.60 -3.67 -26.42
CA ALA A 92 1.90 -3.25 -26.90
C ALA A 92 1.78 -2.24 -28.07
N ALA A 93 0.84 -2.47 -28.98
CA ALA A 93 0.55 -1.53 -30.06
C ALA A 93 0.08 -0.17 -29.54
N VAL A 94 -0.85 -0.14 -28.58
CA VAL A 94 -1.30 1.09 -27.93
C VAL A 94 -0.15 1.78 -27.18
N ALA A 95 0.67 1.01 -26.49
CA ALA A 95 1.83 1.53 -25.76
C ALA A 95 2.82 2.25 -26.67
N SER A 96 3.12 1.67 -27.87
CA SER A 96 4.04 2.26 -28.83
C SER A 96 3.58 3.63 -29.34
N GLU A 97 2.25 3.83 -29.44
CA GLU A 97 1.64 5.07 -29.95
C GLU A 97 1.35 6.10 -28.84
N THR A 98 1.52 5.73 -27.57
CA THR A 98 1.22 6.62 -26.44
C THR A 98 2.50 7.12 -25.75
N TYR A 99 3.23 6.24 -25.09
CA TYR A 99 4.43 6.61 -24.33
C TYR A 99 5.73 5.99 -24.91
N THR A 100 5.62 5.25 -25.99
CA THR A 100 6.69 4.59 -26.74
C THR A 100 7.32 3.43 -25.97
N SER A 101 8.15 3.69 -24.98
CA SER A 101 8.79 2.66 -24.16
C SER A 101 9.40 3.25 -22.89
N VAL A 102 9.67 2.37 -21.92
CA VAL A 102 10.51 2.71 -20.77
C VAL A 102 11.97 2.87 -21.26
N SER A 103 12.72 3.79 -20.66
CA SER A 103 14.15 3.98 -20.94
C SER A 103 14.94 2.67 -20.86
N ALA A 104 15.74 2.35 -21.87
CA ALA A 104 16.48 1.09 -21.97
C ALA A 104 17.36 0.80 -20.74
N PRO A 105 18.15 1.73 -20.18
CA PRO A 105 18.93 1.47 -18.96
C PRO A 105 18.04 1.02 -17.78
N ILE A 106 16.84 1.58 -17.66
CA ILE A 106 15.89 1.20 -16.60
C ILE A 106 15.32 -0.19 -16.84
N GLN A 107 15.06 -0.59 -18.08
CA GLN A 107 14.63 -1.95 -18.41
C GLN A 107 15.69 -2.98 -17.99
N TYR A 108 16.99 -2.74 -18.30
CA TYR A 108 18.07 -3.61 -17.86
C TYR A 108 18.23 -3.67 -16.34
N ALA A 109 18.07 -2.53 -15.64
CA ALA A 109 18.03 -2.49 -14.18
C ALA A 109 16.85 -3.30 -13.63
N GLY A 110 15.69 -3.22 -14.29
CA GLY A 110 14.51 -4.01 -13.97
C GLY A 110 14.76 -5.51 -14.04
N VAL A 111 15.48 -5.99 -15.05
CA VAL A 111 15.88 -7.40 -15.17
C VAL A 111 16.65 -7.85 -13.92
N GLN A 112 17.59 -7.04 -13.44
CA GLN A 112 18.37 -7.37 -12.24
C GLN A 112 17.48 -7.35 -10.98
N ALA A 113 16.58 -6.37 -10.87
CA ALA A 113 15.67 -6.27 -9.73
C ALA A 113 14.73 -7.47 -9.64
N PHE A 114 14.11 -7.88 -10.75
CA PHE A 114 13.19 -9.01 -10.78
C PHE A 114 13.87 -10.39 -10.70
N ARG A 115 15.14 -10.49 -11.05
CA ARG A 115 15.92 -11.73 -10.79
C ARG A 115 16.09 -12.00 -9.31
N GLY A 116 16.00 -10.95 -8.48
CA GLY A 116 16.25 -11.07 -7.05
C GLY A 116 17.74 -11.28 -6.71
N SER A 117 18.05 -11.16 -5.46
CA SER A 117 19.36 -11.48 -4.88
C SER A 117 19.24 -11.52 -3.36
N MET A 118 20.23 -12.10 -2.67
CA MET A 118 20.26 -12.06 -1.20
C MET A 118 20.26 -10.63 -0.64
N ALA A 119 20.84 -9.67 -1.37
CA ALA A 119 20.82 -8.26 -0.97
C ALA A 119 19.41 -7.67 -1.07
N ILE A 120 18.67 -7.97 -2.15
CA ILE A 120 17.28 -7.54 -2.34
C ILE A 120 16.38 -8.18 -1.28
N GLU A 121 16.54 -9.49 -1.02
CA GLU A 121 15.73 -10.17 0.01
C GLU A 121 15.98 -9.59 1.41
N ARG A 122 17.22 -9.27 1.75
CA ARG A 122 17.57 -8.62 3.01
C ARG A 122 16.93 -7.23 3.13
N TYR A 123 17.01 -6.45 2.05
CA TYR A 123 16.36 -5.13 1.97
C TYR A 123 14.83 -5.25 2.17
N LEU A 124 14.18 -6.15 1.43
CA LEU A 124 12.73 -6.36 1.52
C LEU A 124 12.33 -6.83 2.91
N TRP A 125 13.10 -7.73 3.50
CA TRP A 125 12.82 -8.23 4.82
C TRP A 125 12.88 -7.09 5.87
N ASN A 126 13.90 -6.22 5.81
CA ASN A 126 14.00 -5.03 6.66
C ASN A 126 12.87 -4.03 6.41
N ALA A 127 12.53 -3.76 5.15
CA ALA A 127 11.44 -2.87 4.80
C ALA A 127 10.10 -3.37 5.37
N ARG A 128 9.80 -4.66 5.20
CA ARG A 128 8.55 -5.28 5.69
C ARG A 128 8.44 -5.18 7.21
N ARG A 129 9.49 -5.52 7.98
CA ARG A 129 9.43 -5.47 9.45
C ARG A 129 9.29 -4.06 9.99
N ILE A 130 9.94 -3.06 9.36
CA ILE A 130 9.81 -1.65 9.74
C ILE A 130 8.39 -1.15 9.44
N LEU A 131 7.88 -1.39 8.22
CA LEU A 131 6.53 -1.00 7.83
C LEU A 131 5.46 -1.68 8.68
N SER A 132 5.64 -2.96 8.98
CA SER A 132 4.74 -3.71 9.87
C SER A 132 4.70 -3.11 11.27
N ALA A 133 5.87 -2.88 11.88
CA ALA A 133 5.96 -2.35 13.23
C ALA A 133 5.37 -0.92 13.32
N LEU A 134 5.69 -0.06 12.34
CA LEU A 134 5.15 1.29 12.26
C LEU A 134 3.64 1.28 12.02
N GLY A 135 3.15 0.50 11.05
CA GLY A 135 1.73 0.37 10.76
C GLY A 135 0.92 -0.11 11.97
N GLN A 136 1.44 -1.11 12.69
CA GLN A 136 0.83 -1.59 13.93
C GLN A 136 0.82 -0.53 15.04
N ARG A 137 1.87 0.28 15.15
CA ARG A 137 1.91 1.38 16.13
C ARG A 137 0.89 2.46 15.79
N CYS A 138 0.85 2.90 14.54
CA CYS A 138 -0.14 3.87 14.06
C CYS A 138 -1.58 3.37 14.24
N TYR A 139 -1.83 2.10 13.90
CA TYR A 139 -3.12 1.45 14.11
C TYR A 139 -3.55 1.51 15.58
N ARG A 140 -2.67 1.15 16.52
CA ARG A 140 -3.00 1.17 17.96
C ARG A 140 -3.36 2.58 18.44
N ILE A 141 -2.58 3.59 18.07
CA ILE A 141 -2.86 4.98 18.46
C ILE A 141 -4.27 5.40 18.02
N LEU A 142 -4.62 5.14 16.77
CA LEU A 142 -5.95 5.48 16.24
C LEU A 142 -7.08 4.65 16.85
N ALA A 143 -6.87 3.34 16.97
CA ALA A 143 -7.89 2.43 17.52
C ALA A 143 -8.16 2.67 19.02
N ASP A 144 -7.11 2.91 19.82
CA ASP A 144 -7.22 3.22 21.24
C ASP A 144 -7.96 4.55 21.47
N ALA A 145 -7.82 5.51 20.55
CA ALA A 145 -8.58 6.76 20.54
C ALA A 145 -10.05 6.59 20.09
N GLY A 146 -10.45 5.41 19.61
CA GLY A 146 -11.82 5.13 19.16
C GLY A 146 -12.08 5.36 17.67
N VAL A 147 -11.06 5.59 16.86
CA VAL A 147 -11.17 5.65 15.39
C VAL A 147 -11.37 4.22 14.85
N ARG A 148 -12.32 4.04 13.93
CA ARG A 148 -12.52 2.75 13.26
C ARG A 148 -11.46 2.57 12.17
N VAL A 149 -10.59 1.61 12.34
CA VAL A 149 -9.51 1.34 11.37
C VAL A 149 -9.10 -0.12 11.44
N HIS A 150 -8.66 -0.68 10.33
CA HIS A 150 -8.06 -2.01 10.28
C HIS A 150 -6.54 -1.92 10.40
N ALA A 151 -5.95 -2.91 11.05
CA ALA A 151 -4.49 -3.04 11.08
C ALA A 151 -3.98 -3.39 9.67
N PRO A 152 -2.97 -2.68 9.14
CA PRO A 152 -2.47 -2.96 7.81
C PRO A 152 -1.71 -4.30 7.78
N GLU A 153 -1.88 -5.06 6.71
CA GLU A 153 -1.24 -6.35 6.46
C GLU A 153 -0.13 -6.27 5.40
N GLY A 154 -0.09 -5.14 4.68
CA GLY A 154 0.91 -4.88 3.65
C GLY A 154 0.87 -3.43 3.18
N ALA A 155 1.67 -3.11 2.17
CA ALA A 155 1.84 -1.75 1.69
C ALA A 155 2.24 -0.78 2.84
N PHE A 156 1.71 0.42 2.83
CA PHE A 156 1.98 1.47 3.83
C PHE A 156 0.79 2.43 3.97
N TYR A 157 -0.42 1.88 3.88
CA TYR A 157 -1.67 2.63 3.97
C TYR A 157 -2.57 2.11 5.08
N MET A 158 -3.39 3.02 5.59
CA MET A 158 -4.58 2.74 6.40
C MET A 158 -5.73 3.60 5.91
N PHE A 159 -6.95 3.11 6.10
CA PHE A 159 -8.16 3.81 5.67
C PHE A 159 -9.15 3.95 6.84
N PRO A 160 -8.83 4.85 7.81
CA PRO A 160 -9.68 5.09 8.97
C PRO A 160 -11.03 5.70 8.60
N ASP A 161 -12.04 5.32 9.38
CA ASP A 161 -13.36 5.92 9.45
C ASP A 161 -13.51 6.71 10.75
N PHE A 162 -13.67 8.01 10.64
CA PHE A 162 -13.83 8.96 11.75
C PHE A 162 -15.29 9.20 12.13
N SER A 163 -16.24 8.41 11.63
CA SER A 163 -17.67 8.53 11.94
C SER A 163 -18.00 8.45 13.45
N PRO A 164 -17.22 7.74 14.31
CA PRO A 164 -17.43 7.80 15.76
C PRO A 164 -17.32 9.22 16.34
N PHE A 165 -16.59 10.12 15.66
CA PHE A 165 -16.41 11.51 16.06
C PHE A 165 -17.36 12.48 15.35
N SER A 166 -18.34 12.00 14.59
CA SER A 166 -19.22 12.80 13.72
C SER A 166 -19.88 13.98 14.43
N ARG A 167 -20.29 13.80 15.68
CA ARG A 167 -20.90 14.88 16.47
C ARG A 167 -19.91 16.01 16.76
N ARG A 168 -18.71 15.71 17.24
CA ARG A 168 -17.65 16.70 17.50
C ARG A 168 -17.18 17.38 16.21
N LEU A 169 -17.05 16.59 15.15
CA LEU A 169 -16.67 17.11 13.84
C LEU A 169 -17.74 18.07 13.28
N ALA A 170 -19.03 17.79 13.48
CA ALA A 170 -20.11 18.68 13.10
C ALA A 170 -20.08 19.99 13.90
N GLU A 171 -19.75 19.98 15.18
CA GLU A 171 -19.53 21.17 16.02
C GLU A 171 -18.38 22.05 15.48
N LYS A 172 -17.37 21.43 14.85
CA LYS A 172 -16.28 22.10 14.13
C LYS A 172 -16.64 22.45 12.66
N ASN A 173 -17.88 22.24 12.21
CA ASN A 173 -18.32 22.38 10.82
C ASN A 173 -17.59 21.45 9.84
N VAL A 174 -17.19 20.28 10.28
CA VAL A 174 -16.57 19.24 9.44
C VAL A 174 -17.62 18.16 9.16
N LEU A 175 -18.17 18.17 7.94
CA LEU A 175 -19.35 17.36 7.57
C LEU A 175 -19.02 16.26 6.54
N ASN A 176 -17.80 16.21 6.04
CA ASN A 176 -17.40 15.25 5.01
C ASN A 176 -15.87 15.05 5.00
N SER A 177 -15.41 14.04 4.24
CA SER A 177 -14.00 13.67 4.16
C SER A 177 -13.08 14.77 3.61
N THR A 178 -13.57 15.59 2.69
CA THR A 178 -12.77 16.70 2.12
C THR A 178 -12.50 17.76 3.18
N MET A 179 -13.54 18.22 3.87
CA MET A 179 -13.41 19.19 4.96
C MET A 179 -12.54 18.66 6.10
N LEU A 180 -12.66 17.38 6.44
CA LEU A 180 -11.82 16.71 7.43
C LEU A 180 -10.33 16.83 7.06
N CYS A 181 -9.96 16.46 5.85
CA CYS A 181 -8.57 16.50 5.40
C CYS A 181 -8.02 17.92 5.28
N GLU A 182 -8.83 18.86 4.78
CA GLU A 182 -8.45 20.28 4.67
C GLU A 182 -8.19 20.91 6.04
N ARG A 183 -9.08 20.65 7.02
CA ARG A 183 -8.95 21.20 8.37
C ARG A 183 -7.75 20.62 9.10
N LEU A 184 -7.52 19.30 9.03
CA LEU A 184 -6.33 18.68 9.62
C LEU A 184 -5.03 19.20 8.98
N LEU A 185 -5.03 19.43 7.67
CA LEU A 185 -3.88 20.02 7.01
C LEU A 185 -3.62 21.47 7.50
N GLN A 186 -4.66 22.27 7.60
CA GLN A 186 -4.55 23.69 8.01
C GLN A 186 -4.19 23.86 9.48
N GLU A 187 -4.76 23.06 10.37
CA GLU A 187 -4.66 23.23 11.81
C GLU A 187 -3.52 22.43 12.45
N LYS A 188 -3.20 21.27 11.88
CA LYS A 188 -2.19 20.35 12.43
C LYS A 188 -1.05 20.01 11.46
N GLY A 189 -1.10 20.48 10.21
CA GLY A 189 -0.10 20.17 9.19
C GLY A 189 -0.12 18.73 8.72
N VAL A 190 -1.20 17.99 8.98
CA VAL A 190 -1.33 16.58 8.61
C VAL A 190 -2.04 16.43 7.27
N ALA A 191 -1.33 15.93 6.26
CA ALA A 191 -1.86 15.68 4.93
C ALA A 191 -2.39 14.25 4.79
N MET A 192 -3.67 14.13 4.44
CA MET A 192 -4.35 12.86 4.13
C MET A 192 -5.12 13.01 2.82
N LEU A 193 -5.50 11.88 2.20
CA LEU A 193 -6.42 11.91 1.06
C LEU A 193 -7.85 11.57 1.51
N PRO A 194 -8.85 12.43 1.18
CA PRO A 194 -10.23 12.18 1.58
C PRO A 194 -10.80 10.92 0.92
N GLY A 195 -11.71 10.24 1.61
CA GLY A 195 -12.39 9.05 1.10
C GLY A 195 -13.09 9.29 -0.24
N ARG A 196 -13.58 10.50 -0.49
CA ARG A 196 -14.15 10.89 -1.78
C ARG A 196 -13.18 10.70 -2.96
N ALA A 197 -11.88 10.82 -2.77
CA ALA A 197 -10.88 10.54 -3.81
C ALA A 197 -10.80 9.04 -4.19
N PHE A 198 -11.46 8.18 -3.41
CA PHE A 198 -11.61 6.74 -3.61
C PHE A 198 -13.06 6.35 -3.87
N GLU A 199 -13.85 7.27 -4.44
CA GLU A 199 -15.27 7.08 -4.79
C GLU A 199 -16.17 6.68 -3.60
N ARG A 200 -15.73 7.02 -2.36
CA ARG A 200 -16.61 6.86 -1.18
C ARG A 200 -17.70 7.93 -1.19
N PRO A 201 -18.89 7.64 -0.61
CA PRO A 201 -19.95 8.61 -0.46
C PRO A 201 -19.46 9.93 0.14
N HIS A 202 -20.06 11.04 -0.30
CA HIS A 202 -19.59 12.38 0.05
C HIS A 202 -19.67 12.67 1.55
N GLU A 203 -20.68 12.13 2.20
CA GLU A 203 -20.97 12.29 3.62
C GLU A 203 -20.12 11.43 4.53
N GLU A 204 -19.38 10.47 4.00
CA GLU A 204 -18.48 9.65 4.83
C GLU A 204 -17.28 10.46 5.33
N LEU A 205 -16.91 10.16 6.57
CA LEU A 205 -15.76 10.75 7.25
C LEU A 205 -14.55 9.79 7.20
N THR A 206 -14.19 9.35 5.98
CA THR A 206 -13.09 8.43 5.77
C THR A 206 -11.91 9.13 5.10
N ALA A 207 -10.69 8.66 5.36
CA ALA A 207 -9.48 9.19 4.72
C ALA A 207 -8.41 8.11 4.57
N ARG A 208 -7.55 8.24 3.54
CA ARG A 208 -6.33 7.43 3.43
C ARG A 208 -5.16 8.10 4.11
N ILE A 209 -4.55 7.38 5.05
CA ILE A 209 -3.27 7.73 5.66
C ILE A 209 -2.16 6.93 4.97
N SER A 210 -1.08 7.62 4.56
CA SER A 210 0.17 7.00 4.13
C SER A 210 1.21 7.22 5.22
N TYR A 211 1.60 6.16 5.94
CA TYR A 211 2.46 6.25 7.12
C TYR A 211 3.96 6.12 6.81
N ILE A 212 4.43 6.74 5.73
CA ILE A 212 5.85 6.67 5.29
C ILE A 212 6.58 8.02 5.37
N ASN A 213 6.10 8.94 6.20
CA ASN A 213 6.77 10.22 6.44
C ASN A 213 7.91 10.04 7.46
N PHE A 214 9.00 9.38 7.06
CA PHE A 214 10.19 9.18 7.87
C PHE A 214 11.44 9.02 6.99
N ALA A 215 12.62 9.13 7.58
CA ALA A 215 13.90 8.97 6.90
C ALA A 215 14.19 7.49 6.61
N GLY A 216 13.57 6.91 5.56
CA GLY A 216 13.61 5.49 5.23
C GLY A 216 15.01 4.90 5.09
N ASN A 217 15.97 5.65 4.52
CA ASN A 217 17.37 5.23 4.41
C ASN A 217 18.04 5.05 5.80
N ARG A 218 17.75 5.94 6.76
CA ARG A 218 18.28 5.84 8.13
C ARG A 218 17.63 4.67 8.87
N SER A 219 16.33 4.51 8.74
CA SER A 219 15.59 3.42 9.38
C SER A 219 16.02 2.05 8.84
N LEU A 220 16.23 1.93 7.53
CA LEU A 220 16.77 0.70 6.91
C LEU A 220 18.18 0.40 7.40
N ALA A 221 19.08 1.38 7.40
CA ALA A 221 20.45 1.20 7.88
C ALA A 221 20.48 0.78 9.36
N ALA A 222 19.65 1.40 10.21
CA ALA A 222 19.53 0.97 11.62
C ALA A 222 18.94 -0.44 11.72
N GLY A 223 17.92 -0.77 10.93
CA GLY A 223 17.32 -2.10 10.88
C GLY A 223 18.32 -3.19 10.48
N GLU A 224 19.21 -2.93 9.53
CA GLU A 224 20.24 -3.90 9.08
C GLU A 224 21.24 -4.29 10.19
N THR A 225 21.42 -3.48 11.21
CA THR A 225 22.27 -3.81 12.35
C THR A 225 21.64 -4.85 13.29
N ILE A 226 20.32 -5.07 13.20
CA ILE A 226 19.56 -5.99 14.04
C ILE A 226 19.41 -7.32 13.29
N PRO A 227 19.84 -8.46 13.89
CA PRO A 227 19.76 -9.76 13.25
C PRO A 227 18.33 -10.08 12.74
N PRO A 228 18.20 -10.75 11.58
CA PRO A 228 16.90 -11.07 10.99
C PRO A 228 15.93 -11.82 11.89
N HIS A 229 16.40 -12.69 12.75
CA HIS A 229 15.57 -13.48 13.67
C HIS A 229 15.16 -12.74 14.95
N GLN A 230 15.64 -11.50 15.16
CA GLN A 230 15.27 -10.66 16.29
C GLN A 230 14.19 -9.66 15.89
N GLU A 231 13.28 -9.41 16.80
CA GLU A 231 12.32 -8.33 16.66
C GLU A 231 13.02 -6.97 16.76
N LEU A 232 12.41 -5.94 16.16
CA LEU A 232 12.89 -4.58 16.33
C LEU A 232 12.73 -4.17 17.81
N PRO A 233 13.71 -3.47 18.41
CA PRO A 233 13.58 -2.92 19.76
C PRO A 233 12.29 -2.11 19.93
N ALA A 234 11.70 -2.11 21.11
CA ALA A 234 10.42 -1.47 21.38
C ALA A 234 10.41 0.04 21.07
N ASP A 235 11.56 0.70 21.22
CA ASP A 235 11.79 2.12 20.94
C ASP A 235 12.22 2.41 19.49
N PHE A 236 12.47 1.38 18.67
CA PHE A 236 12.97 1.54 17.31
C PHE A 236 12.09 2.48 16.47
N ILE A 237 10.78 2.26 16.51
CA ILE A 237 9.83 3.06 15.72
C ILE A 237 9.78 4.50 16.22
N GLN A 238 9.85 4.72 17.54
CA GLN A 238 9.92 6.07 18.10
C GLN A 238 11.21 6.79 17.68
N ALA A 239 12.34 6.09 17.67
CA ALA A 239 13.63 6.69 17.35
C ALA A 239 13.84 6.98 15.85
N HIS A 240 13.15 6.23 14.97
CA HIS A 240 13.42 6.28 13.53
C HIS A 240 12.23 6.71 12.66
N CYS A 241 11.02 6.82 13.24
CA CYS A 241 9.79 7.15 12.54
C CYS A 241 8.95 8.20 13.30
N GLU A 242 9.61 9.05 14.07
CA GLU A 242 9.00 10.06 14.96
C GLU A 242 8.01 10.97 14.22
N ASP A 243 8.39 11.49 13.04
CA ASP A 243 7.52 12.39 12.26
C ASP A 243 6.18 11.75 11.89
N THR A 244 6.20 10.45 11.56
CA THR A 244 4.95 9.72 11.26
C THR A 244 4.10 9.58 12.52
N LEU A 245 4.69 9.21 13.65
CA LEU A 245 3.96 9.06 14.91
C LEU A 245 3.37 10.39 15.37
N ALA A 246 4.15 11.46 15.32
CA ALA A 246 3.68 12.81 15.67
C ALA A 246 2.48 13.24 14.81
N GLY A 247 2.49 12.91 13.51
CA GLY A 247 1.34 13.16 12.64
C GLY A 247 0.09 12.37 13.05
N ILE A 248 0.24 11.10 13.43
CA ILE A 248 -0.89 10.27 13.90
C ILE A 248 -1.42 10.76 15.25
N GLU A 249 -0.54 11.11 16.19
CA GLU A 249 -0.89 11.67 17.49
C GLU A 249 -1.61 13.01 17.32
N ALA A 250 -1.15 13.88 16.42
CA ALA A 250 -1.81 15.15 16.11
C ALA A 250 -3.23 15.00 15.56
N ILE A 251 -3.52 13.91 14.83
CA ILE A 251 -4.89 13.58 14.41
C ILE A 251 -5.76 13.30 15.65
N VAL A 252 -5.26 12.46 16.58
CA VAL A 252 -5.99 12.08 17.79
C VAL A 252 -6.25 13.31 18.65
N ASP A 253 -5.22 14.11 18.94
CA ASP A 253 -5.34 15.35 19.72
C ASP A 253 -6.41 16.28 19.13
N TRP A 254 -6.41 16.45 17.80
CA TRP A 254 -7.38 17.30 17.11
C TRP A 254 -8.84 16.76 17.20
N LEU A 255 -9.02 15.44 17.23
CA LEU A 255 -10.33 14.82 17.40
C LEU A 255 -10.85 14.99 18.85
N GLU A 256 -9.96 15.13 19.82
CA GLU A 256 -10.31 15.29 21.26
C GLU A 256 -10.58 16.74 21.66
N GLU A 257 -9.98 17.72 20.98
CA GLU A 257 -10.27 19.16 21.09
C GLU A 257 -11.73 19.48 20.74
#